data_b90d79950179e360233e7eef64a15a29
#
_entry.id   b90d79950179e360233e7eef64a15a29
#
_cell.length_a   1.000
_cell.length_b   1.000
_cell.length_c   1.000
_cell.angle_alpha   90.00
_cell.angle_beta   90.00
_cell.angle_gamma   90.00
#
_symmetry.space_group_name_H-M   'P 1'
#
loop_
_entity.id
_entity.type
_entity.pdbx_description
1 polymer ?
#
loop_
_entity_poly.entity_id
_entity_poly.type
_entity_poly.pdbx_seq_one_letter_code
_entity_poly.pdbx_strand_id
1 'polypeptide(L)'
;PGTRMKITITTAITLLVISALVDAGEYNPVREIGDAAPEWTKLPGTDGKTHSLADLKDKDAVVVVFTCNSCPYAVDYEDRLIAFHKKFASKNVALVAINVNKVPEDALPAMKKKAREKGFPFLYLFDESQKIAKDYGAFFTPEFFVLNKQRKITYMGSMDNNPDVKKVSKRYLNDAVEATLAGKKVVTDETVAFGCKVRFERKRRKRKKTRKK
;
A
#
# COMPACT_ATOMS: atom_id res chain seq x y z
N PRO A 1 8.97 -56.92 54.87
CA PRO A 1 9.66 -56.18 53.79
C PRO A 1 8.66 -55.60 52.80
N GLY A 2 8.47 -54.29 52.86
CA GLY A 2 7.54 -53.60 52.00
C GLY A 2 8.29 -52.95 50.85
N THR A 3 7.96 -53.33 49.64
CA THR A 3 8.50 -52.82 48.38
C THR A 3 7.82 -51.51 48.06
N ARG A 4 8.56 -50.38 48.15
CA ARG A 4 8.08 -49.06 47.69
C ARG A 4 8.24 -48.98 46.22
N MET A 5 7.11 -48.92 45.49
CA MET A 5 7.03 -48.66 44.07
C MET A 5 7.24 -47.15 43.80
N LYS A 6 8.31 -46.78 43.09
CA LYS A 6 8.59 -45.42 42.67
C LYS A 6 7.82 -45.17 41.36
N ILE A 7 6.80 -44.33 41.43
CA ILE A 7 6.07 -43.85 40.21
C ILE A 7 6.84 -42.67 39.67
N THR A 8 7.44 -42.83 38.50
CA THR A 8 8.09 -41.74 37.74
C THR A 8 7.04 -41.14 36.83
N ILE A 9 6.60 -39.91 37.15
CA ILE A 9 5.67 -39.15 36.29
C ILE A 9 6.50 -38.44 35.22
N THR A 10 6.44 -38.92 34.00
CA THR A 10 7.04 -38.25 32.84
C THR A 10 6.05 -37.23 32.33
N THR A 11 6.31 -35.95 32.60
CA THR A 11 5.51 -34.84 32.09
C THR A 11 5.89 -34.61 30.63
N ALA A 12 5.04 -35.02 29.70
CA ALA A 12 5.18 -34.70 28.27
C ALA A 12 4.72 -33.25 28.04
N ILE A 13 5.67 -32.37 27.78
CA ILE A 13 5.38 -30.98 27.33
C ILE A 13 5.02 -31.05 25.87
N THR A 14 3.73 -30.96 25.55
CA THR A 14 3.24 -30.83 24.18
C THR A 14 3.45 -29.40 23.76
N LEU A 15 4.43 -29.14 22.89
CA LEU A 15 4.67 -27.83 22.29
C LEU A 15 3.56 -27.58 21.25
N LEU A 16 2.59 -26.74 21.59
CA LEU A 16 1.54 -26.31 20.69
C LEU A 16 2.15 -25.27 19.71
N VAL A 17 2.54 -25.70 18.53
CA VAL A 17 2.95 -24.78 17.45
C VAL A 17 1.68 -24.13 16.91
N ILE A 18 1.37 -22.90 17.36
CA ILE A 18 0.33 -22.05 16.77
C ILE A 18 0.87 -21.56 15.44
N SER A 19 0.52 -22.23 14.35
CA SER A 19 0.70 -21.70 13.01
C SER A 19 -0.21 -20.47 12.91
N ALA A 20 0.36 -19.27 12.92
CA ALA A 20 -0.34 -18.07 12.54
C ALA A 20 -0.72 -18.25 11.05
N LEU A 21 -1.98 -18.51 10.77
CA LEU A 21 -2.54 -18.39 9.44
C LEU A 21 -2.39 -16.91 9.08
N VAL A 22 -1.56 -16.61 8.08
CA VAL A 22 -1.54 -15.30 7.47
C VAL A 22 -2.78 -15.26 6.59
N ASP A 23 -3.87 -14.71 7.11
CA ASP A 23 -5.05 -14.43 6.31
C ASP A 23 -4.70 -13.25 5.39
N ALA A 24 -4.96 -13.43 4.10
CA ALA A 24 -4.92 -12.35 3.11
C ALA A 24 -6.28 -11.65 3.10
N GLY A 25 -6.31 -10.37 2.68
CA GLY A 25 -7.57 -9.66 2.48
C GLY A 25 -8.45 -10.30 1.40
N GLU A 26 -9.69 -9.85 1.29
CA GLU A 26 -10.64 -10.39 0.30
C GLU A 26 -10.14 -10.18 -1.14
N TYR A 27 -9.49 -9.03 -1.41
CA TYR A 27 -8.97 -8.68 -2.75
C TYR A 27 -7.46 -8.47 -2.77
N ASN A 28 -6.81 -8.30 -1.61
CA ASN A 28 -5.36 -8.16 -1.50
C ASN A 28 -4.73 -9.47 -1.01
N PRO A 29 -3.88 -10.14 -1.83
CA PRO A 29 -3.32 -11.44 -1.48
C PRO A 29 -2.13 -11.36 -0.50
N VAL A 30 -1.73 -10.17 -0.04
CA VAL A 30 -0.50 -9.95 0.74
C VAL A 30 -0.80 -9.29 2.08
N ARG A 31 -1.85 -8.46 2.16
CA ARG A 31 -2.21 -7.68 3.35
C ARG A 31 -3.67 -7.85 3.71
N GLU A 32 -3.95 -7.71 5.01
CA GLU A 32 -5.29 -7.64 5.56
C GLU A 32 -5.52 -6.31 6.31
N ILE A 33 -6.79 -6.01 6.56
CA ILE A 33 -7.15 -4.85 7.38
C ILE A 33 -6.67 -5.06 8.81
N GLY A 34 -5.98 -4.05 9.36
CA GLY A 34 -5.36 -4.11 10.69
C GLY A 34 -3.88 -4.42 10.68
N ASP A 35 -3.32 -4.88 9.57
CA ASP A 35 -1.89 -5.08 9.40
C ASP A 35 -1.10 -3.80 9.63
N ALA A 36 0.12 -3.93 10.16
CA ALA A 36 1.09 -2.86 10.11
C ALA A 36 1.47 -2.57 8.65
N ALA A 37 1.39 -1.30 8.26
CA ALA A 37 1.75 -0.89 6.92
C ALA A 37 3.25 -1.13 6.65
N PRO A 38 3.62 -1.67 5.49
CA PRO A 38 5.01 -1.76 5.09
C PRO A 38 5.70 -0.40 5.09
N GLU A 39 6.86 -0.33 5.71
CA GLU A 39 7.65 0.90 5.77
C GLU A 39 8.46 1.12 4.50
N TRP A 40 8.65 2.38 4.15
CA TRP A 40 9.65 2.79 3.17
C TRP A 40 10.61 3.79 3.78
N THR A 41 11.84 3.81 3.26
CA THR A 41 12.90 4.68 3.75
C THR A 41 13.57 5.37 2.57
N LYS A 42 13.70 6.70 2.67
CA LYS A 42 14.46 7.55 1.74
C LYS A 42 14.09 7.36 0.25
N LEU A 43 12.80 7.19 -0.07
CA LEU A 43 12.36 7.21 -1.46
C LEU A 43 12.54 8.60 -2.06
N PRO A 44 13.13 8.73 -3.28
CA PRO A 44 13.28 10.02 -3.94
C PRO A 44 11.92 10.60 -4.34
N GLY A 45 11.71 11.86 -4.03
CA GLY A 45 10.51 12.64 -4.37
C GLY A 45 10.70 13.53 -5.60
N THR A 46 9.58 13.93 -6.16
CA THR A 46 9.56 14.91 -7.27
C THR A 46 9.98 16.31 -6.84
N ASP A 47 9.95 16.59 -5.54
CA ASP A 47 10.44 17.83 -4.91
C ASP A 47 11.98 17.89 -4.77
N GLY A 48 12.69 16.84 -5.17
CA GLY A 48 14.14 16.73 -5.09
C GLY A 48 14.67 16.26 -3.74
N LYS A 49 13.80 15.92 -2.79
CA LYS A 49 14.15 15.38 -1.47
C LYS A 49 13.91 13.87 -1.42
N THR A 50 14.35 13.24 -0.34
CA THR A 50 13.97 11.86 -0.03
C THR A 50 13.02 11.83 1.15
N HIS A 51 12.08 10.88 1.13
CA HIS A 51 11.02 10.77 2.13
C HIS A 51 10.88 9.35 2.63
N SER A 52 10.57 9.22 3.92
CA SER A 52 10.30 7.95 4.61
C SER A 52 8.91 7.98 5.21
N LEU A 53 8.30 6.83 5.46
CA LEU A 53 7.02 6.77 6.18
C LEU A 53 7.14 7.40 7.58
N ALA A 54 8.29 7.23 8.23
CA ALA A 54 8.59 7.79 9.54
C ALA A 54 8.51 9.33 9.59
N ASP A 55 8.75 10.03 8.47
CA ASP A 55 8.65 11.50 8.40
C ASP A 55 7.20 11.99 8.60
N LEU A 56 6.24 11.09 8.46
CA LEU A 56 4.80 11.37 8.59
C LEU A 56 4.24 10.98 9.97
N LYS A 57 5.10 10.68 10.96
CA LYS A 57 4.71 10.17 12.30
C LYS A 57 3.65 11.02 13.01
N ASP A 58 3.65 12.34 12.77
CA ASP A 58 2.72 13.27 13.40
C ASP A 58 1.36 13.40 12.67
N LYS A 59 1.18 12.66 11.56
CA LYS A 59 -0.09 12.63 10.83
C LYS A 59 -1.10 11.69 11.47
N ASP A 60 -2.36 12.13 11.57
CA ASP A 60 -3.44 11.32 12.13
C ASP A 60 -3.90 10.21 11.17
N ALA A 61 -3.76 10.44 9.85
CA ALA A 61 -3.87 9.42 8.83
C ALA A 61 -2.90 9.65 7.68
N VAL A 62 -2.49 8.56 7.01
CA VAL A 62 -1.70 8.61 5.78
C VAL A 62 -2.43 7.84 4.70
N VAL A 63 -2.67 8.47 3.57
CA VAL A 63 -3.17 7.81 2.36
C VAL A 63 -1.98 7.53 1.45
N VAL A 64 -1.78 6.26 1.12
CA VAL A 64 -0.80 5.82 0.12
C VAL A 64 -1.57 5.47 -1.15
N VAL A 65 -1.14 5.99 -2.28
CA VAL A 65 -1.66 5.58 -3.59
C VAL A 65 -0.52 5.12 -4.49
N PHE A 66 -0.61 3.88 -4.96
CA PHE A 66 0.25 3.39 -6.03
C PHE A 66 -0.30 3.89 -7.36
N THR A 67 0.47 4.71 -8.06
CA THR A 67 0.08 5.40 -9.28
C THR A 67 1.25 5.50 -10.25
N CYS A 68 1.01 5.99 -11.47
CA CYS A 68 2.06 6.25 -12.45
C CYS A 68 1.61 7.26 -13.50
N ASN A 69 2.54 7.76 -14.32
CA ASN A 69 2.21 8.74 -15.36
C ASN A 69 1.60 8.11 -16.62
N SER A 70 1.92 6.84 -16.89
CA SER A 70 1.61 6.18 -18.16
C SER A 70 0.29 5.42 -18.17
N CYS A 71 -0.36 5.21 -17.02
CA CYS A 71 -1.65 4.53 -16.93
C CYS A 71 -2.79 5.52 -17.17
N PRO A 72 -3.65 5.33 -18.18
CA PRO A 72 -4.81 6.22 -18.43
C PRO A 72 -5.72 6.36 -17.20
N TYR A 73 -6.01 5.26 -16.51
CA TYR A 73 -6.80 5.30 -15.28
C TYR A 73 -6.13 6.17 -14.20
N ALA A 74 -4.81 6.06 -14.01
CA ALA A 74 -4.11 6.88 -13.04
C ALA A 74 -4.16 8.37 -13.40
N VAL A 75 -4.07 8.69 -14.70
CA VAL A 75 -4.19 10.06 -15.22
C VAL A 75 -5.60 10.63 -14.98
N ASP A 76 -6.66 9.85 -15.18
CA ASP A 76 -8.04 10.26 -14.92
C ASP A 76 -8.31 10.57 -13.43
N TYR A 77 -7.47 10.04 -12.52
CA TYR A 77 -7.59 10.31 -11.10
C TYR A 77 -6.73 11.47 -10.58
N GLU A 78 -5.86 12.08 -11.41
CA GLU A 78 -4.94 13.16 -10.96
C GLU A 78 -5.71 14.34 -10.33
N ASP A 79 -6.74 14.85 -10.98
CA ASP A 79 -7.53 15.97 -10.47
C ASP A 79 -8.33 15.58 -9.21
N ARG A 80 -8.78 14.31 -9.11
CA ARG A 80 -9.44 13.79 -7.91
C ARG A 80 -8.46 13.70 -6.73
N LEU A 81 -7.21 13.32 -6.96
CA LEU A 81 -6.15 13.31 -5.95
C LEU A 81 -5.84 14.72 -5.43
N ILE A 82 -5.77 15.70 -6.35
CA ILE A 82 -5.59 17.12 -5.98
C ILE A 82 -6.76 17.61 -5.11
N ALA A 83 -8.00 17.31 -5.53
CA ALA A 83 -9.21 17.68 -4.79
C ALA A 83 -9.27 16.97 -3.42
N PHE A 84 -8.92 15.69 -3.38
CA PHE A 84 -8.80 14.92 -2.13
C PHE A 84 -7.78 15.53 -1.18
N HIS A 85 -6.59 15.84 -1.66
CA HIS A 85 -5.56 16.49 -0.84
C HIS A 85 -6.06 17.81 -0.24
N LYS A 86 -6.68 18.66 -1.06
CA LYS A 86 -7.25 19.94 -0.61
C LYS A 86 -8.32 19.74 0.47
N LYS A 87 -9.20 18.73 0.31
CA LYS A 87 -10.27 18.42 1.28
C LYS A 87 -9.70 18.03 2.64
N PHE A 88 -8.63 17.25 2.67
CA PHE A 88 -8.12 16.63 3.90
C PHE A 88 -6.84 17.29 4.46
N ALA A 89 -6.23 18.26 3.78
CA ALA A 89 -5.00 18.91 4.21
C ALA A 89 -5.11 19.55 5.60
N SER A 90 -6.25 20.20 5.91
CA SER A 90 -6.52 20.81 7.22
C SER A 90 -6.85 19.79 8.33
N LYS A 91 -7.07 18.53 7.98
CA LYS A 91 -7.42 17.45 8.92
C LYS A 91 -6.22 16.59 9.31
N ASN A 92 -5.02 17.10 9.16
CA ASN A 92 -3.76 16.40 9.45
C ASN A 92 -3.59 15.06 8.74
N VAL A 93 -4.10 14.95 7.51
CA VAL A 93 -3.95 13.78 6.63
C VAL A 93 -2.84 14.04 5.61
N ALA A 94 -1.93 13.07 5.45
CA ALA A 94 -0.96 13.08 4.36
C ALA A 94 -1.46 12.23 3.18
N LEU A 95 -1.25 12.73 1.96
CA LEU A 95 -1.38 11.95 0.73
C LEU A 95 0.00 11.71 0.14
N VAL A 96 0.35 10.45 -0.08
CA VAL A 96 1.62 10.02 -0.67
C VAL A 96 1.33 9.16 -1.90
N ALA A 97 1.70 9.66 -3.05
CA ALA A 97 1.67 8.92 -4.31
C ALA A 97 3.02 8.21 -4.51
N ILE A 98 3.00 6.93 -4.84
CA ILE A 98 4.22 6.13 -5.08
C ILE A 98 4.12 5.51 -6.47
N ASN A 99 5.12 5.80 -7.31
CA ASN A 99 5.30 5.16 -8.60
C ASN A 99 6.40 4.10 -8.50
N VAL A 100 6.13 2.94 -9.08
CA VAL A 100 7.06 1.81 -9.11
C VAL A 100 7.36 1.32 -10.53
N ASN A 101 6.76 1.92 -11.55
CA ASN A 101 7.00 1.56 -12.94
C ASN A 101 8.33 2.14 -13.44
N LYS A 102 9.04 1.38 -14.25
CA LYS A 102 10.40 1.74 -14.75
C LYS A 102 10.44 2.13 -16.22
N VAL A 103 9.28 2.29 -16.87
CA VAL A 103 9.26 2.80 -18.24
C VAL A 103 9.65 4.29 -18.28
N PRO A 104 10.18 4.80 -19.39
CA PRO A 104 10.70 6.18 -19.45
C PRO A 104 9.68 7.25 -19.02
N GLU A 105 8.40 7.05 -19.33
CA GLU A 105 7.29 7.95 -18.99
C GLU A 105 7.00 7.99 -17.49
N ASP A 106 7.40 6.94 -16.77
CA ASP A 106 7.20 6.77 -15.34
C ASP A 106 8.49 7.00 -14.54
N ALA A 107 9.63 7.25 -15.21
CA ALA A 107 10.90 7.53 -14.54
C ALA A 107 10.88 8.86 -13.79
N LEU A 108 11.70 8.99 -12.75
CA LEU A 108 11.72 10.17 -11.86
C LEU A 108 11.82 11.54 -12.59
N PRO A 109 12.59 11.70 -13.69
CA PRO A 109 12.58 12.96 -14.45
C PRO A 109 11.22 13.29 -15.05
N ALA A 110 10.51 12.30 -15.62
CA ALA A 110 9.17 12.47 -16.18
C ALA A 110 8.14 12.76 -15.08
N MET A 111 8.25 12.08 -13.92
CA MET A 111 7.44 12.37 -12.73
C MET A 111 7.61 13.81 -12.25
N LYS A 112 8.86 14.32 -12.17
CA LYS A 112 9.16 15.70 -11.79
C LYS A 112 8.53 16.70 -12.75
N LYS A 113 8.58 16.43 -14.07
CA LYS A 113 7.93 17.25 -15.09
C LYS A 113 6.43 17.28 -14.86
N LYS A 114 5.78 16.12 -14.79
CA LYS A 114 4.33 16.00 -14.57
C LYS A 114 3.87 16.67 -13.29
N ALA A 115 4.57 16.45 -12.17
CA ALA A 115 4.21 17.05 -10.88
C ALA A 115 4.21 18.59 -10.94
N ARG A 116 5.16 19.19 -11.65
CA ARG A 116 5.20 20.65 -11.89
C ARG A 116 4.05 21.11 -12.78
N GLU A 117 3.83 20.44 -13.91
CA GLU A 117 2.80 20.82 -14.90
C GLU A 117 1.39 20.72 -14.31
N LYS A 118 1.14 19.71 -13.49
CA LYS A 118 -0.16 19.48 -12.82
C LYS A 118 -0.30 20.21 -11.49
N GLY A 119 0.79 20.75 -10.94
CA GLY A 119 0.78 21.40 -9.64
C GLY A 119 0.40 20.43 -8.51
N PHE A 120 0.97 19.24 -8.47
CA PHE A 120 0.66 18.25 -7.43
C PHE A 120 1.02 18.79 -6.04
N PRO A 121 0.05 18.94 -5.13
CA PRO A 121 0.27 19.50 -3.80
C PRO A 121 0.68 18.44 -2.76
N PHE A 122 0.89 17.20 -3.17
CA PHE A 122 1.19 16.03 -2.33
C PHE A 122 2.54 15.42 -2.70
N LEU A 123 3.06 14.55 -1.82
CA LEU A 123 4.30 13.82 -2.09
C LEU A 123 4.10 12.83 -3.25
N TYR A 124 4.99 12.90 -4.26
CA TYR A 124 5.03 11.94 -5.35
C TYR A 124 6.42 11.31 -5.39
N LEU A 125 6.50 10.04 -4.97
CA LEU A 125 7.73 9.31 -4.70
C LEU A 125 7.97 8.24 -5.75
N PHE A 126 9.24 7.90 -5.99
CA PHE A 126 9.65 6.84 -6.90
C PHE A 126 10.31 5.69 -6.15
N ASP A 127 9.73 4.50 -6.21
CA ASP A 127 10.37 3.26 -5.74
C ASP A 127 10.88 2.45 -6.92
N GLU A 128 12.13 2.71 -7.32
CA GLU A 128 12.80 1.97 -8.39
C GLU A 128 12.95 0.48 -8.06
N SER A 129 13.01 0.10 -6.79
CA SER A 129 13.12 -1.29 -6.36
C SER A 129 11.86 -2.11 -6.59
N GLN A 130 10.72 -1.46 -6.74
CA GLN A 130 9.37 -2.05 -6.80
C GLN A 130 8.99 -2.85 -5.55
N LYS A 131 9.79 -2.71 -4.49
CA LYS A 131 9.60 -3.50 -3.28
C LYS A 131 8.35 -3.08 -2.52
N ILE A 132 8.12 -1.77 -2.41
CA ILE A 132 7.02 -1.24 -1.60
C ILE A 132 5.68 -1.67 -2.16
N ALA A 133 5.45 -1.61 -3.49
CA ALA A 133 4.22 -2.11 -4.08
C ALA A 133 4.01 -3.61 -3.82
N LYS A 134 5.08 -4.42 -3.89
CA LYS A 134 5.01 -5.86 -3.57
C LYS A 134 4.68 -6.10 -2.11
N ASP A 135 5.29 -5.35 -1.20
CA ASP A 135 5.07 -5.47 0.24
C ASP A 135 3.65 -5.05 0.64
N TYR A 136 3.06 -4.07 -0.05
CA TYR A 136 1.66 -3.68 0.12
C TYR A 136 0.68 -4.62 -0.57
N GLY A 137 1.14 -5.49 -1.48
CA GLY A 137 0.25 -6.28 -2.34
C GLY A 137 -0.48 -5.43 -3.37
N ALA A 138 0.09 -4.29 -3.76
CA ALA A 138 -0.48 -3.40 -4.76
C ALA A 138 -0.16 -3.92 -6.17
N PHE A 139 -1.20 -4.24 -6.95
CA PHE A 139 -1.07 -4.79 -8.30
C PHE A 139 -1.61 -3.86 -9.39
N PHE A 140 -2.31 -2.80 -9.02
CA PHE A 140 -2.95 -1.88 -9.95
C PHE A 140 -2.50 -0.43 -9.74
N THR A 141 -2.76 0.40 -10.74
CA THR A 141 -2.61 1.86 -10.67
C THR A 141 -3.85 2.54 -11.27
N PRO A 142 -4.59 3.37 -10.46
CA PRO A 142 -4.31 3.68 -9.07
C PRO A 142 -4.85 2.62 -8.10
N GLU A 143 -4.13 2.37 -7.00
CA GLU A 143 -4.58 1.52 -5.89
C GLU A 143 -4.26 2.21 -4.56
N PHE A 144 -5.22 2.23 -3.63
CA PHE A 144 -5.21 3.08 -2.45
C PHE A 144 -5.12 2.27 -1.16
N PHE A 145 -4.43 2.84 -0.17
CA PHE A 145 -4.35 2.33 1.20
C PHE A 145 -4.52 3.49 2.17
N VAL A 146 -5.36 3.31 3.19
CA VAL A 146 -5.47 4.27 4.31
C VAL A 146 -4.80 3.69 5.53
N LEU A 147 -3.91 4.46 6.13
CA LEU A 147 -3.20 4.11 7.36
C LEU A 147 -3.66 5.03 8.48
N ASN A 148 -3.98 4.46 9.63
CA ASN A 148 -4.32 5.23 10.83
C ASN A 148 -3.05 5.82 11.50
N LYS A 149 -3.22 6.47 12.65
CA LYS A 149 -2.13 7.10 13.43
C LYS A 149 -1.04 6.09 13.85
N GLN A 150 -1.41 4.83 14.10
CA GLN A 150 -0.49 3.74 14.43
C GLN A 150 0.10 3.05 13.19
N ARG A 151 -0.15 3.59 11.98
CA ARG A 151 0.27 3.01 10.69
C ARG A 151 -0.26 1.61 10.44
N LYS A 152 -1.45 1.31 10.99
CA LYS A 152 -2.22 0.13 10.61
C LYS A 152 -3.11 0.43 9.42
N ILE A 153 -3.22 -0.51 8.50
CA ILE A 153 -4.09 -0.42 7.32
C ILE A 153 -5.55 -0.48 7.78
N THR A 154 -6.34 0.52 7.39
CA THR A 154 -7.77 0.60 7.69
C THR A 154 -8.66 0.52 6.46
N TYR A 155 -8.06 0.67 5.27
CA TYR A 155 -8.72 0.55 3.99
C TYR A 155 -7.72 0.16 2.90
N MET A 156 -8.17 -0.66 1.93
CA MET A 156 -7.45 -1.01 0.70
C MET A 156 -8.41 -1.02 -0.49
N GLY A 157 -7.95 -0.56 -1.67
CA GLY A 157 -8.69 -0.70 -2.93
C GLY A 157 -8.84 0.56 -3.75
N SER A 158 -10.06 0.85 -4.22
CA SER A 158 -10.39 1.96 -5.13
C SER A 158 -10.60 3.28 -4.40
N MET A 159 -10.49 4.40 -5.12
CA MET A 159 -10.91 5.72 -4.60
C MET A 159 -12.43 5.85 -4.49
N ASP A 160 -13.12 5.34 -5.47
CA ASP A 160 -14.58 5.43 -5.62
C ASP A 160 -15.10 4.26 -6.48
N ASN A 161 -16.40 4.23 -6.75
CA ASN A 161 -17.03 3.11 -7.46
C ASN A 161 -17.13 3.30 -8.98
N ASN A 162 -16.56 4.38 -9.56
CA ASN A 162 -16.66 4.58 -11.00
C ASN A 162 -15.50 5.42 -11.56
N PRO A 163 -14.83 4.96 -12.64
CA PRO A 163 -13.80 5.75 -13.30
C PRO A 163 -14.36 7.05 -13.92
N ASP A 164 -15.59 7.09 -14.36
CA ASP A 164 -16.27 8.32 -14.76
C ASP A 164 -16.72 9.10 -13.52
N VAL A 165 -16.10 10.25 -13.29
CA VAL A 165 -16.40 11.11 -12.13
C VAL A 165 -17.87 11.51 -12.02
N LYS A 166 -18.57 11.62 -13.18
CA LYS A 166 -20.00 12.01 -13.23
C LYS A 166 -20.92 10.89 -12.74
N LYS A 167 -20.43 9.65 -12.72
CA LYS A 167 -21.18 8.46 -12.30
C LYS A 167 -20.78 7.97 -10.91
N VAL A 168 -19.86 8.67 -10.24
CA VAL A 168 -19.45 8.33 -8.87
C VAL A 168 -20.62 8.54 -7.92
N SER A 169 -21.07 7.45 -7.29
CA SER A 169 -22.08 7.45 -6.25
C SER A 169 -21.58 7.04 -4.87
N LYS A 170 -20.40 6.37 -4.81
CA LYS A 170 -19.73 5.96 -3.57
C LYS A 170 -18.28 6.45 -3.58
N ARG A 171 -17.83 7.04 -2.48
CA ARG A 171 -16.51 7.66 -2.31
C ARG A 171 -15.70 6.92 -1.24
N TYR A 172 -15.38 5.66 -1.52
CA TYR A 172 -14.77 4.73 -0.56
C TYR A 172 -13.57 5.31 0.18
N LEU A 173 -12.63 5.96 -0.52
CA LEU A 173 -11.46 6.55 0.09
C LEU A 173 -11.82 7.69 1.06
N ASN A 174 -12.77 8.54 0.70
CA ASN A 174 -13.21 9.63 1.56
C ASN A 174 -13.85 9.10 2.85
N ASP A 175 -14.76 8.14 2.69
CA ASP A 175 -15.50 7.53 3.80
C ASP A 175 -14.52 6.79 4.73
N ALA A 176 -13.54 6.07 4.16
CA ALA A 176 -12.49 5.39 4.91
C ALA A 176 -11.62 6.35 5.72
N VAL A 177 -11.18 7.46 5.12
CA VAL A 177 -10.38 8.47 5.84
C VAL A 177 -11.20 9.13 6.96
N GLU A 178 -12.46 9.48 6.70
CA GLU A 178 -13.32 10.09 7.71
C GLU A 178 -13.59 9.14 8.89
N ALA A 179 -13.86 7.85 8.62
CA ALA A 179 -14.00 6.83 9.66
C ALA A 179 -12.71 6.63 10.46
N THR A 180 -11.56 6.56 9.76
CA THR A 180 -10.24 6.40 10.38
C THR A 180 -9.90 7.56 11.32
N LEU A 181 -10.13 8.81 10.90
CA LEU A 181 -9.92 9.99 11.73
C LEU A 181 -10.84 10.03 12.96
N ALA A 182 -12.06 9.50 12.81
CA ALA A 182 -13.01 9.39 13.91
C ALA A 182 -12.75 8.19 14.85
N GLY A 183 -11.73 7.38 14.58
CA GLY A 183 -11.44 6.15 15.34
C GLY A 183 -12.51 5.08 15.19
N LYS A 184 -13.33 5.14 14.12
CA LYS A 184 -14.42 4.19 13.84
C LYS A 184 -13.95 3.12 12.85
N LYS A 185 -14.60 1.95 12.89
CA LYS A 185 -14.43 0.93 11.86
C LYS A 185 -14.90 1.48 10.51
N VAL A 186 -14.09 1.24 9.46
CA VAL A 186 -14.47 1.52 8.08
C VAL A 186 -15.53 0.49 7.66
N VAL A 187 -16.67 0.94 7.15
CA VAL A 187 -17.80 0.05 6.80
C VAL A 187 -17.48 -0.80 5.56
N THR A 188 -16.87 -0.17 4.54
CA THR A 188 -16.35 -0.85 3.36
C THR A 188 -14.84 -0.68 3.40
N ASP A 189 -14.16 -1.60 4.07
CA ASP A 189 -12.74 -1.51 4.37
C ASP A 189 -11.84 -2.09 3.28
N GLU A 190 -12.41 -2.87 2.34
CA GLU A 190 -11.70 -3.38 1.17
C GLU A 190 -12.59 -3.31 -0.08
N THR A 191 -11.99 -3.00 -1.23
CA THR A 191 -12.66 -2.98 -2.54
C THR A 191 -11.69 -3.40 -3.64
N VAL A 192 -12.22 -3.90 -4.76
CA VAL A 192 -11.41 -4.19 -5.95
C VAL A 192 -10.82 -2.90 -6.51
N ALA A 193 -9.49 -2.85 -6.70
CA ALA A 193 -8.84 -1.74 -7.37
C ALA A 193 -9.10 -1.76 -8.90
N PHE A 194 -9.38 -0.59 -9.47
CA PHE A 194 -9.55 -0.43 -10.93
C PHE A 194 -8.34 0.28 -11.52
N GLY A 195 -7.73 -0.32 -12.55
CA GLY A 195 -6.60 0.33 -13.19
C GLY A 195 -5.74 -0.59 -14.04
N CYS A 196 -4.63 -0.04 -14.49
CA CYS A 196 -3.61 -0.82 -15.19
C CYS A 196 -2.82 -1.67 -14.18
N LYS A 197 -2.38 -2.84 -14.59
CA LYS A 197 -1.47 -3.65 -13.76
C LYS A 197 -0.13 -2.95 -13.60
N VAL A 198 0.40 -2.98 -12.38
CA VAL A 198 1.78 -2.55 -12.10
C VAL A 198 2.76 -3.36 -12.96
N ARG A 199 3.70 -2.67 -13.61
CA ARG A 199 4.68 -3.30 -14.50
C ARG A 199 5.88 -3.81 -13.70
N PHE A 200 5.67 -4.89 -12.95
CA PHE A 200 6.77 -5.53 -12.22
C PHE A 200 7.81 -6.16 -13.15
N GLU A 201 9.08 -5.94 -12.84
CA GLU A 201 10.17 -6.64 -13.53
C GLU A 201 10.12 -8.13 -13.24
N ARG A 202 10.16 -8.94 -14.32
CA ARG A 202 10.27 -10.38 -14.19
C ARG A 202 11.74 -10.74 -13.94
N LYS A 203 12.05 -11.43 -12.85
CA LYS A 203 13.39 -12.00 -12.63
C LYS A 203 13.70 -12.95 -13.80
N ARG A 204 14.67 -12.61 -14.66
CA ARG A 204 15.17 -13.53 -15.68
C ARG A 204 15.67 -14.80 -14.97
N ARG A 205 15.01 -15.92 -15.16
CA ARG A 205 15.57 -17.24 -14.76
C ARG A 205 16.89 -17.40 -15.50
N LYS A 206 18.02 -17.41 -14.77
CA LYS A 206 19.32 -17.80 -15.34
C LYS A 206 19.16 -19.22 -15.87
N ARG A 207 19.16 -19.40 -17.20
CA ARG A 207 19.22 -20.73 -17.83
C ARG A 207 20.51 -21.37 -17.34
N LYS A 208 20.40 -22.45 -16.55
CA LYS A 208 21.56 -23.29 -16.25
C LYS A 208 22.10 -23.77 -17.60
N LYS A 209 23.29 -23.32 -18.00
CA LYS A 209 24.03 -23.94 -19.11
C LYS A 209 24.32 -25.36 -18.67
N THR A 210 23.57 -26.32 -19.17
CA THR A 210 23.93 -27.73 -19.10
C THR A 210 25.20 -27.89 -19.92
N ARG A 211 26.35 -28.03 -19.25
CA ARG A 211 27.60 -28.45 -19.87
C ARG A 211 27.39 -29.89 -20.36
N LYS A 212 27.17 -30.06 -21.65
CA LYS A 212 27.35 -31.40 -22.27
C LYS A 212 28.83 -31.74 -22.16
N LYS A 213 29.13 -32.84 -21.46
CA LYS A 213 30.41 -33.51 -21.53
C LYS A 213 30.50 -34.33 -22.82
#